data_b02abba331542bd9af29e94b44c13922
#
_entry.id   b02abba331542bd9af29e94b44c13922
#
_cell.length_a   1.000
_cell.length_b   1.000
_cell.length_c   1.000
_cell.angle_alpha   90.00
_cell.angle_beta   90.00
_cell.angle_gamma   90.00
#
_symmetry.space_group_name_H-M   'P 1'
#
loop_
_entity.id
_entity.type
_entity.pdbx_description
1 polymer ?
#
loop_
_entity_poly.entity_id
_entity_poly.type
_entity_poly.pdbx_seq_one_letter_code
_entity_poly.pdbx_strand_id
1 'polypeptide(L)'
;MEISFTNSMKSPLKVAHRGDSSRFRENTIPAIQSAIDCGADIVEIDIRQASDGTVVVLHDPTLERLWGYPVKASELAIDDIESLGFGDLRIPTLMKTLQLFRESTCAVMIDMDTAEHALAAFEVVGSMELPAERVIWCGDLEAMRLIRSRSTTARIWLPWNSTEQLDLSLVSEVKPEFVNAHYSYWDRAKVESMHALDLKVSAWTVDDAPTMRWAKAIGIDSVTSNQLALLEDVFADSSAADSLNLERASEVAQSLAAWALMICQMMTPGKISIKVNAADLVTEVDTFIEQHVREVILANFPHHNIVGEEFGGESDLLTPTWYVDPVDGTTNFANRTPWSSFSLALAVGREPLVAATIDPWRN
;
A
#
# COMPACT_ATOMS: atom_id res chain seq x y z
N MET A 1 29.07 4.62 -5.81
CA MET A 1 28.27 4.00 -6.87
C MET A 1 27.21 5.01 -7.25
N GLU A 2 27.42 5.75 -8.35
CA GLU A 2 26.50 6.80 -8.79
C GLU A 2 25.22 6.13 -9.29
N ILE A 3 24.11 6.43 -8.63
CA ILE A 3 22.78 6.03 -9.07
C ILE A 3 22.30 7.08 -10.07
N SER A 4 22.45 6.79 -11.36
CA SER A 4 21.96 7.66 -12.44
C SER A 4 20.46 7.40 -12.66
N PHE A 5 19.61 8.39 -12.35
CA PHE A 5 18.17 8.37 -12.64
C PHE A 5 17.91 8.87 -14.08
N THR A 6 18.17 8.05 -15.09
CA THR A 6 17.77 8.35 -16.47
C THR A 6 17.04 7.15 -17.09
N ASN A 7 15.80 6.98 -16.65
CA ASN A 7 14.80 6.33 -17.48
C ASN A 7 13.48 7.09 -17.24
N SER A 8 12.80 7.50 -18.31
CA SER A 8 11.43 8.01 -18.26
C SER A 8 10.56 6.85 -17.76
N MET A 9 10.48 6.69 -16.42
CA MET A 9 9.65 5.66 -15.81
C MET A 9 8.18 6.01 -16.09
N LYS A 10 7.46 5.06 -16.66
CA LYS A 10 6.02 5.14 -16.81
C LYS A 10 5.40 5.37 -15.42
N SER A 11 4.48 6.30 -15.28
CA SER A 11 3.76 6.52 -14.02
C SER A 11 3.09 5.21 -13.57
N PRO A 12 3.12 4.87 -12.27
CA PRO A 12 2.39 3.73 -11.76
C PRO A 12 0.90 3.81 -12.09
N LEU A 13 0.23 2.66 -12.21
CA LEU A 13 -1.23 2.60 -12.31
C LEU A 13 -1.85 3.12 -10.99
N LYS A 14 -2.91 3.90 -11.12
CA LYS A 14 -3.67 4.48 -10.00
C LYS A 14 -4.85 3.58 -9.67
N VAL A 15 -4.83 2.97 -8.49
CA VAL A 15 -5.93 2.13 -8.00
C VAL A 15 -6.68 2.87 -6.91
N ALA A 16 -7.97 3.13 -7.14
CA ALA A 16 -8.85 3.71 -6.15
C ALA A 16 -9.35 2.62 -5.18
N HIS A 17 -8.87 2.65 -3.93
CA HIS A 17 -9.20 1.68 -2.89
C HIS A 17 -10.65 1.85 -2.44
N ARG A 18 -11.49 0.87 -2.77
CA ARG A 18 -12.93 0.86 -2.49
C ARG A 18 -13.68 2.04 -3.12
N GLY A 19 -13.20 2.50 -4.29
CA GLY A 19 -13.63 3.72 -4.94
C GLY A 19 -12.94 4.98 -4.42
N ASP A 20 -13.51 6.17 -4.64
CA ASP A 20 -13.04 7.45 -4.10
C ASP A 20 -13.45 7.58 -2.62
N SER A 21 -12.83 6.74 -1.78
CA SER A 21 -13.20 6.52 -0.39
C SER A 21 -12.86 7.70 0.53
N SER A 22 -12.00 8.63 0.08
CA SER A 22 -11.74 9.88 0.82
C SER A 22 -12.90 10.87 0.76
N ARG A 23 -13.75 10.81 -0.27
CA ARG A 23 -14.86 11.74 -0.51
C ARG A 23 -16.23 11.11 -0.29
N PHE A 24 -16.33 9.82 -0.51
CA PHE A 24 -17.57 9.06 -0.40
C PHE A 24 -17.39 7.86 0.52
N ARG A 25 -18.50 7.30 1.02
CA ARG A 25 -18.44 6.04 1.75
C ARG A 25 -17.89 4.94 0.86
N GLU A 26 -16.86 4.23 1.31
CA GLU A 26 -16.21 3.13 0.60
C GLU A 26 -17.22 2.09 0.08
N ASN A 27 -16.90 1.44 -1.03
CA ASN A 27 -17.69 0.34 -1.60
C ASN A 27 -19.15 0.71 -1.93
N THR A 28 -19.42 1.97 -2.26
CA THR A 28 -20.75 2.44 -2.70
C THR A 28 -20.73 2.90 -4.15
N ILE A 29 -21.89 2.91 -4.80
CA ILE A 29 -22.01 3.41 -6.19
C ILE A 29 -21.45 4.83 -6.34
N PRO A 30 -21.73 5.81 -5.44
CA PRO A 30 -21.11 7.14 -5.54
C PRO A 30 -19.60 7.13 -5.46
N ALA A 31 -19.00 6.31 -4.59
CA ALA A 31 -17.54 6.21 -4.47
C ALA A 31 -16.90 5.65 -5.75
N ILE A 32 -17.49 4.59 -6.29
CA ILE A 32 -16.99 3.91 -7.49
C ILE A 32 -17.15 4.80 -8.71
N GLN A 33 -18.32 5.44 -8.88
CA GLN A 33 -18.55 6.37 -9.98
C GLN A 33 -17.59 7.57 -9.93
N SER A 34 -17.41 8.17 -8.74
CA SER A 34 -16.44 9.26 -8.57
C SER A 34 -15.02 8.85 -8.95
N ALA A 35 -14.58 7.65 -8.57
CA ALA A 35 -13.26 7.15 -8.93
C ALA A 35 -13.09 6.98 -10.45
N ILE A 36 -14.12 6.45 -11.13
CA ILE A 36 -14.15 6.34 -12.59
C ILE A 36 -14.08 7.72 -13.25
N ASP A 37 -14.90 8.66 -12.79
CA ASP A 37 -14.98 10.03 -13.33
C ASP A 37 -13.68 10.82 -13.08
N CYS A 38 -12.98 10.55 -11.99
CA CYS A 38 -11.66 11.12 -11.68
C CYS A 38 -10.51 10.48 -12.46
N GLY A 39 -10.76 9.46 -13.29
CA GLY A 39 -9.73 8.87 -14.15
C GLY A 39 -8.81 7.88 -13.43
N ALA A 40 -9.32 7.15 -12.44
CA ALA A 40 -8.62 5.99 -11.92
C ALA A 40 -8.37 4.95 -13.03
N ASP A 41 -7.20 4.33 -13.06
CA ASP A 41 -6.91 3.24 -14.00
C ASP A 41 -7.67 1.98 -13.58
N ILE A 42 -7.81 1.78 -12.27
CA ILE A 42 -8.47 0.63 -11.64
C ILE A 42 -9.27 1.14 -10.44
N VAL A 43 -10.49 0.60 -10.26
CA VAL A 43 -11.20 0.72 -8.97
C VAL A 43 -11.18 -0.65 -8.30
N GLU A 44 -10.67 -0.69 -7.10
CA GLU A 44 -10.71 -1.88 -6.25
C GLU A 44 -11.99 -1.87 -5.44
N ILE A 45 -12.60 -3.06 -5.30
CA ILE A 45 -13.81 -3.32 -4.52
C ILE A 45 -13.69 -4.63 -3.77
N ASP A 46 -14.18 -4.64 -2.54
CA ASP A 46 -14.32 -5.87 -1.74
C ASP A 46 -15.69 -6.51 -1.93
N ILE A 47 -15.77 -7.82 -1.81
CA ILE A 47 -17.04 -8.52 -1.93
C ILE A 47 -17.34 -9.43 -0.73
N ARG A 48 -18.63 -9.56 -0.46
CA ARG A 48 -19.22 -10.51 0.49
C ARG A 48 -20.42 -11.20 -0.17
N GLN A 49 -20.95 -12.20 0.50
CA GLN A 49 -22.13 -12.92 0.04
C GLN A 49 -23.27 -12.78 1.05
N ALA A 50 -24.45 -12.43 0.57
CA ALA A 50 -25.69 -12.45 1.35
C ALA A 50 -26.18 -13.87 1.61
N SER A 51 -27.12 -14.07 2.53
CA SER A 51 -27.62 -15.40 2.91
C SER A 51 -28.31 -16.17 1.77
N ASP A 52 -28.81 -15.46 0.77
CA ASP A 52 -29.42 -16.02 -0.44
C ASP A 52 -28.43 -16.27 -1.58
N GLY A 53 -27.14 -16.06 -1.33
CA GLY A 53 -26.08 -16.25 -2.32
C GLY A 53 -25.78 -15.03 -3.18
N THR A 54 -26.51 -13.92 -3.04
CA THR A 54 -26.24 -12.69 -3.80
C THR A 54 -24.91 -12.06 -3.39
N VAL A 55 -24.06 -11.72 -4.36
CA VAL A 55 -22.77 -11.05 -4.11
C VAL A 55 -22.99 -9.56 -3.95
N VAL A 56 -22.57 -9.02 -2.80
CA VAL A 56 -22.62 -7.60 -2.44
C VAL A 56 -21.22 -7.00 -2.34
N VAL A 57 -21.11 -5.69 -2.52
CA VAL A 57 -19.83 -4.96 -2.43
C VAL A 57 -19.68 -4.38 -1.03
N LEU A 58 -18.82 -5.00 -0.24
CA LEU A 58 -18.63 -4.71 1.18
C LEU A 58 -17.31 -5.31 1.67
N HIS A 59 -16.52 -4.53 2.43
CA HIS A 59 -15.26 -5.03 3.02
C HIS A 59 -15.49 -5.88 4.26
N ASP A 60 -16.18 -5.32 5.26
CA ASP A 60 -16.30 -5.98 6.57
C ASP A 60 -17.26 -7.17 6.52
N PRO A 61 -17.02 -8.22 7.29
CA PRO A 61 -17.97 -9.31 7.38
C PRO A 61 -19.30 -8.89 8.05
N THR A 62 -19.26 -7.80 8.87
CA THR A 62 -20.44 -7.23 9.54
C THR A 62 -20.75 -5.83 8.99
N LEU A 63 -22.00 -5.41 9.16
CA LEU A 63 -22.46 -4.09 8.75
C LEU A 63 -22.23 -2.99 9.82
N GLU A 64 -21.52 -3.32 10.91
CA GLU A 64 -21.44 -2.46 12.10
C GLU A 64 -20.70 -1.15 11.83
N ARG A 65 -19.48 -1.22 11.32
CA ARG A 65 -18.56 -0.06 11.18
C ARG A 65 -19.16 1.06 10.31
N LEU A 66 -19.71 0.71 9.17
CA LEU A 66 -20.20 1.70 8.20
C LEU A 66 -21.70 1.92 8.22
N TRP A 67 -22.45 0.89 8.62
CA TRP A 67 -23.92 0.90 8.50
C TRP A 67 -24.64 0.90 9.84
N GLY A 68 -23.91 0.68 10.96
CA GLY A 68 -24.45 0.73 12.31
C GLY A 68 -25.23 -0.51 12.74
N TYR A 69 -25.15 -1.61 11.98
CA TYR A 69 -25.86 -2.85 12.27
C TYR A 69 -24.87 -3.96 12.65
N PRO A 70 -24.86 -4.48 13.89
CA PRO A 70 -23.94 -5.53 14.33
C PRO A 70 -24.39 -6.92 13.86
N VAL A 71 -24.59 -7.08 12.57
CA VAL A 71 -25.05 -8.30 11.90
C VAL A 71 -24.14 -8.59 10.71
N LYS A 72 -23.90 -9.87 10.40
CA LYS A 72 -23.11 -10.27 9.24
C LYS A 72 -23.91 -10.14 7.95
N ALA A 73 -23.26 -9.77 6.86
CA ALA A 73 -23.89 -9.77 5.54
C ALA A 73 -24.45 -11.15 5.17
N SER A 74 -23.73 -12.23 5.54
CA SER A 74 -24.15 -13.62 5.28
C SER A 74 -25.38 -14.09 6.08
N GLU A 75 -25.86 -13.30 7.04
CA GLU A 75 -27.06 -13.59 7.83
C GLU A 75 -28.32 -12.89 7.28
N LEU A 76 -28.18 -11.98 6.32
CA LEU A 76 -29.25 -11.18 5.72
C LEU A 76 -29.47 -11.56 4.25
N ALA A 77 -30.75 -11.61 3.84
CA ALA A 77 -31.08 -11.69 2.43
C ALA A 77 -30.82 -10.34 1.72
N ILE A 78 -30.69 -10.37 0.38
CA ILE A 78 -30.41 -9.16 -0.38
C ILE A 78 -31.46 -8.07 -0.18
N ASP A 79 -32.74 -8.40 -0.10
CA ASP A 79 -33.82 -7.43 0.12
C ASP A 79 -33.63 -6.67 1.45
N ASP A 80 -33.18 -7.36 2.50
CA ASP A 80 -32.89 -6.75 3.79
C ASP A 80 -31.69 -5.81 3.67
N ILE A 81 -30.61 -6.23 3.00
CA ILE A 81 -29.39 -5.42 2.78
C ILE A 81 -29.71 -4.18 1.94
N GLU A 82 -30.48 -4.31 0.85
CA GLU A 82 -30.88 -3.18 0.00
C GLU A 82 -31.81 -2.20 0.71
N SER A 83 -32.54 -2.64 1.74
CA SER A 83 -33.37 -1.76 2.57
C SER A 83 -32.55 -0.85 3.48
N LEU A 84 -31.29 -1.19 3.76
CA LEU A 84 -30.39 -0.43 4.61
C LEU A 84 -29.78 0.76 3.85
N GLY A 85 -29.47 1.81 4.57
CA GLY A 85 -28.94 3.04 3.98
C GLY A 85 -30.02 4.02 3.53
N PHE A 86 -29.58 5.09 2.89
CA PHE A 86 -30.48 6.18 2.45
C PHE A 86 -30.05 6.72 1.09
N GLY A 87 -31.01 6.92 0.17
CA GLY A 87 -30.73 7.40 -1.18
C GLY A 87 -29.73 6.48 -1.91
N ASP A 88 -28.68 7.07 -2.45
CA ASP A 88 -27.62 6.34 -3.17
C ASP A 88 -26.54 5.76 -2.24
N LEU A 89 -26.59 6.08 -0.93
CA LEU A 89 -25.73 5.49 0.08
C LEU A 89 -26.30 4.16 0.55
N ARG A 90 -26.07 3.11 -0.23
CA ARG A 90 -26.51 1.73 0.02
C ARG A 90 -25.37 0.77 -0.30
N ILE A 91 -25.46 -0.44 0.25
CA ILE A 91 -24.59 -1.55 -0.12
C ILE A 91 -25.05 -2.05 -1.50
N PRO A 92 -24.24 -1.92 -2.56
CA PRO A 92 -24.67 -2.38 -3.88
C PRO A 92 -24.41 -3.88 -4.07
N THR A 93 -25.15 -4.49 -4.98
CA THR A 93 -24.76 -5.82 -5.49
C THR A 93 -23.58 -5.70 -6.44
N LEU A 94 -22.77 -6.77 -6.56
CA LEU A 94 -21.67 -6.83 -7.53
C LEU A 94 -22.19 -6.59 -8.96
N MET A 95 -23.31 -7.18 -9.33
CA MET A 95 -23.93 -7.00 -10.65
C MET A 95 -24.22 -5.53 -10.95
N LYS A 96 -24.82 -4.80 -10.00
CA LYS A 96 -25.13 -3.36 -10.14
C LYS A 96 -23.85 -2.53 -10.24
N THR A 97 -22.85 -2.88 -9.47
CA THR A 97 -21.54 -2.23 -9.49
C THR A 97 -20.84 -2.40 -10.84
N LEU A 98 -20.80 -3.60 -11.38
CA LEU A 98 -20.14 -3.89 -12.65
C LEU A 98 -20.78 -3.17 -13.85
N GLN A 99 -22.03 -2.76 -13.75
CA GLN A 99 -22.70 -1.95 -14.79
C GLN A 99 -22.00 -0.60 -15.02
N LEU A 100 -21.42 0.02 -13.96
CA LEU A 100 -20.70 1.28 -14.08
C LEU A 100 -19.45 1.18 -14.97
N PHE A 101 -18.89 0.01 -15.08
CA PHE A 101 -17.67 -0.21 -15.87
C PHE A 101 -17.93 -0.46 -17.36
N ARG A 102 -19.18 -0.72 -17.79
CA ARG A 102 -19.47 -1.07 -19.18
C ARG A 102 -19.04 0.00 -20.20
N GLU A 103 -19.29 1.26 -19.89
CA GLU A 103 -19.01 2.40 -20.77
C GLU A 103 -17.70 3.13 -20.45
N SER A 104 -16.97 2.65 -19.43
CA SER A 104 -15.72 3.23 -18.97
C SER A 104 -14.51 2.45 -19.52
N THR A 105 -13.33 3.05 -19.53
CA THR A 105 -12.05 2.34 -19.80
C THR A 105 -11.39 1.85 -18.52
N CYS A 106 -11.89 2.25 -17.36
CA CYS A 106 -11.39 1.85 -16.04
C CYS A 106 -11.57 0.35 -15.81
N ALA A 107 -10.58 -0.33 -15.26
CA ALA A 107 -10.69 -1.73 -14.83
C ALA A 107 -11.28 -1.82 -13.42
N VAL A 108 -11.86 -2.99 -13.10
CA VAL A 108 -12.30 -3.33 -11.74
C VAL A 108 -11.39 -4.40 -11.17
N MET A 109 -10.91 -4.19 -9.94
CA MET A 109 -10.25 -5.21 -9.13
C MET A 109 -11.24 -5.71 -8.08
N ILE A 110 -11.44 -7.02 -8.04
CA ILE A 110 -12.35 -7.67 -7.10
C ILE A 110 -11.49 -8.39 -6.06
N ASP A 111 -11.55 -7.90 -4.81
CA ASP A 111 -10.89 -8.52 -3.67
C ASP A 111 -11.83 -9.49 -2.95
N MET A 112 -11.34 -10.69 -2.66
CA MET A 112 -12.15 -11.82 -2.19
C MET A 112 -11.46 -12.56 -1.04
N ASP A 113 -12.17 -12.78 0.05
CA ASP A 113 -11.63 -13.46 1.23
C ASP A 113 -11.63 -14.99 1.13
N THR A 114 -12.46 -15.58 0.28
CA THR A 114 -12.66 -17.03 0.22
C THR A 114 -12.87 -17.53 -1.20
N ALA A 115 -12.59 -18.81 -1.42
CA ALA A 115 -12.89 -19.49 -2.68
C ALA A 115 -14.38 -19.51 -3.03
N GLU A 116 -15.26 -19.50 -2.01
CA GLU A 116 -16.71 -19.44 -2.22
C GLU A 116 -17.14 -18.10 -2.81
N HIS A 117 -16.61 -16.99 -2.25
CA HIS A 117 -16.82 -15.65 -2.80
C HIS A 117 -16.28 -15.55 -4.24
N ALA A 118 -15.12 -16.15 -4.51
CA ALA A 118 -14.53 -16.17 -5.84
C ALA A 118 -15.41 -16.87 -6.86
N LEU A 119 -16.01 -18.03 -6.51
CA LEU A 119 -16.90 -18.76 -7.40
C LEU A 119 -18.15 -17.94 -7.73
N ALA A 120 -18.80 -17.39 -6.72
CA ALA A 120 -19.99 -16.57 -6.91
C ALA A 120 -19.72 -15.31 -7.75
N ALA A 121 -18.59 -14.61 -7.48
CA ALA A 121 -18.19 -13.46 -8.27
C ALA A 121 -17.85 -13.83 -9.72
N PHE A 122 -17.18 -14.96 -9.94
CA PHE A 122 -16.84 -15.45 -11.28
C PHE A 122 -18.09 -15.70 -12.12
N GLU A 123 -19.15 -16.26 -11.53
CA GLU A 123 -20.45 -16.47 -12.19
C GLU A 123 -21.13 -15.14 -12.52
N VAL A 124 -21.12 -14.17 -11.59
CA VAL A 124 -21.69 -12.83 -11.84
C VAL A 124 -20.93 -12.16 -12.99
N VAL A 125 -19.58 -12.11 -12.94
CA VAL A 125 -18.76 -11.53 -14.02
C VAL A 125 -19.04 -12.22 -15.36
N GLY A 126 -19.13 -13.54 -15.37
CA GLY A 126 -19.44 -14.33 -16.57
C GLY A 126 -20.81 -14.02 -17.19
N SER A 127 -21.76 -13.52 -16.39
CA SER A 127 -23.08 -13.10 -16.86
C SER A 127 -23.11 -11.68 -17.44
N MET A 128 -22.02 -10.91 -17.22
CA MET A 128 -21.90 -9.53 -17.66
C MET A 128 -21.13 -9.44 -18.98
N GLU A 129 -21.52 -8.50 -19.84
CA GLU A 129 -20.79 -8.20 -21.07
C GLU A 129 -19.57 -7.29 -20.78
N LEU A 130 -18.76 -7.66 -19.79
CA LEU A 130 -17.54 -6.92 -19.43
C LEU A 130 -16.32 -7.65 -19.99
N PRO A 131 -15.43 -6.96 -20.74
CA PRO A 131 -14.21 -7.58 -21.26
C PRO A 131 -13.36 -8.17 -20.14
N ALA A 132 -12.92 -9.43 -20.29
CA ALA A 132 -12.18 -10.14 -19.24
C ALA A 132 -10.85 -9.44 -18.87
N GLU A 133 -10.24 -8.73 -19.79
CA GLU A 133 -9.04 -7.92 -19.55
C GLU A 133 -9.26 -6.70 -18.65
N ARG A 134 -10.51 -6.37 -18.36
CA ARG A 134 -10.87 -5.28 -17.45
C ARG A 134 -11.24 -5.77 -16.06
N VAL A 135 -11.24 -7.06 -15.83
CA VAL A 135 -11.49 -7.66 -14.50
C VAL A 135 -10.20 -8.22 -13.94
N ILE A 136 -9.83 -7.75 -12.77
CA ILE A 136 -8.66 -8.16 -12.02
C ILE A 136 -9.12 -8.88 -10.76
N TRP A 137 -8.51 -10.01 -10.46
CA TRP A 137 -8.84 -10.84 -9.32
C TRP A 137 -7.75 -10.74 -8.28
N CYS A 138 -8.12 -10.45 -7.03
CA CYS A 138 -7.23 -10.34 -5.88
C CYS A 138 -7.87 -11.00 -4.65
N GLY A 139 -7.11 -11.19 -3.57
CA GLY A 139 -7.61 -11.67 -2.29
C GLY A 139 -7.00 -12.98 -1.85
N ASP A 140 -7.78 -13.89 -1.27
CA ASP A 140 -7.30 -15.15 -0.73
C ASP A 140 -6.62 -16.05 -1.77
N LEU A 141 -5.58 -16.78 -1.36
CA LEU A 141 -4.80 -17.63 -2.25
C LEU A 141 -5.62 -18.78 -2.87
N GLU A 142 -6.51 -19.41 -2.09
CA GLU A 142 -7.38 -20.47 -2.59
C GLU A 142 -8.41 -19.90 -3.59
N ALA A 143 -8.86 -18.66 -3.37
CA ALA A 143 -9.68 -17.94 -4.33
C ALA A 143 -8.91 -17.74 -5.66
N MET A 144 -7.64 -17.33 -5.62
CA MET A 144 -6.80 -17.15 -6.82
C MET A 144 -6.58 -18.48 -7.56
N ARG A 145 -6.34 -19.58 -6.84
CA ARG A 145 -6.23 -20.93 -7.41
C ARG A 145 -7.51 -21.33 -8.12
N LEU A 146 -8.66 -21.06 -7.50
CA LEU A 146 -9.98 -21.35 -8.10
C LEU A 146 -10.18 -20.54 -9.39
N ILE A 147 -9.94 -19.24 -9.36
CA ILE A 147 -10.05 -18.38 -10.54
C ILE A 147 -9.15 -18.90 -11.67
N ARG A 148 -7.89 -19.21 -11.38
CA ARG A 148 -6.95 -19.75 -12.40
C ARG A 148 -7.41 -21.07 -12.95
N SER A 149 -8.02 -21.94 -12.15
CA SER A 149 -8.59 -23.21 -12.61
C SER A 149 -9.78 -23.02 -13.56
N ARG A 150 -10.53 -21.92 -13.42
CA ARG A 150 -11.70 -21.58 -14.25
C ARG A 150 -11.32 -20.80 -15.50
N SER A 151 -10.24 -20.00 -15.46
CA SER A 151 -9.78 -19.19 -16.57
C SER A 151 -8.25 -19.12 -16.63
N THR A 152 -7.68 -19.65 -17.68
CA THR A 152 -6.23 -19.60 -17.92
C THR A 152 -5.72 -18.19 -18.27
N THR A 153 -6.62 -17.29 -18.67
CA THR A 153 -6.32 -15.91 -19.08
C THR A 153 -6.76 -14.85 -18.04
N ALA A 154 -7.33 -15.27 -16.90
CA ALA A 154 -7.72 -14.33 -15.86
C ALA A 154 -6.54 -13.49 -15.40
N ARG A 155 -6.76 -12.19 -15.23
CA ARG A 155 -5.77 -11.27 -14.65
C ARG A 155 -5.79 -11.45 -13.14
N ILE A 156 -4.73 -11.97 -12.58
CA ILE A 156 -4.60 -12.22 -11.13
C ILE A 156 -3.50 -11.34 -10.58
N TRP A 157 -3.82 -10.63 -9.52
CA TRP A 157 -2.87 -9.92 -8.68
C TRP A 157 -2.70 -10.71 -7.39
N LEU A 158 -1.55 -11.36 -7.25
CA LEU A 158 -1.27 -12.29 -6.17
C LEU A 158 -1.04 -11.53 -4.87
N PRO A 159 -1.87 -11.68 -3.84
CA PRO A 159 -1.63 -11.08 -2.55
C PRO A 159 -0.41 -11.71 -1.89
N TRP A 160 0.45 -10.86 -1.32
CA TRP A 160 1.63 -11.30 -0.60
C TRP A 160 1.77 -10.53 0.71
N ASN A 161 1.49 -11.20 1.83
CA ASN A 161 1.48 -10.61 3.16
C ASN A 161 2.55 -11.22 4.07
N SER A 162 3.58 -11.87 3.49
CA SER A 162 4.68 -12.50 4.21
C SER A 162 5.96 -11.69 4.06
N THR A 163 6.78 -11.65 5.11
CA THR A 163 8.16 -11.14 5.05
C THR A 163 9.12 -12.14 4.41
N GLU A 164 8.66 -13.37 4.18
CA GLU A 164 9.44 -14.40 3.52
C GLU A 164 9.56 -14.15 2.02
N GLN A 165 10.54 -14.78 1.40
CA GLN A 165 10.71 -14.73 -0.04
C GLN A 165 9.52 -15.36 -0.76
N LEU A 166 9.07 -14.73 -1.85
CA LEU A 166 7.95 -15.23 -2.66
C LEU A 166 8.21 -16.67 -3.15
N ASP A 167 7.24 -17.54 -2.92
CA ASP A 167 7.31 -18.92 -3.41
C ASP A 167 7.10 -18.97 -4.94
N LEU A 168 8.16 -19.29 -5.66
CA LEU A 168 8.13 -19.38 -7.13
C LEU A 168 7.25 -20.55 -7.63
N SER A 169 6.99 -21.57 -6.80
CA SER A 169 6.05 -22.63 -7.16
C SER A 169 4.63 -22.08 -7.26
N LEU A 170 4.25 -21.19 -6.34
CA LEU A 170 2.98 -20.48 -6.34
C LEU A 170 2.84 -19.56 -7.56
N VAL A 171 3.90 -18.84 -7.91
CA VAL A 171 3.94 -18.01 -9.13
C VAL A 171 3.70 -18.86 -10.38
N SER A 172 4.34 -20.03 -10.46
CA SER A 172 4.16 -20.96 -11.59
C SER A 172 2.75 -21.55 -11.66
N GLU A 173 2.11 -21.78 -10.53
CA GLU A 173 0.76 -22.32 -10.40
C GLU A 173 -0.29 -21.26 -10.79
N VAL A 174 -0.24 -20.09 -10.12
CA VAL A 174 -1.26 -19.04 -10.25
C VAL A 174 -1.02 -18.17 -11.48
N LYS A 175 0.21 -18.02 -11.93
CA LYS A 175 0.65 -17.16 -13.06
C LYS A 175 0.09 -15.75 -12.92
N PRO A 176 0.45 -15.03 -11.85
CA PRO A 176 -0.06 -13.69 -11.61
C PRO A 176 0.54 -12.69 -12.59
N GLU A 177 -0.17 -11.60 -12.84
CA GLU A 177 0.33 -10.42 -13.55
C GLU A 177 1.13 -9.51 -12.60
N PHE A 178 0.67 -9.40 -11.35
CA PHE A 178 1.27 -8.60 -10.29
C PHE A 178 1.44 -9.40 -9.01
N VAL A 179 2.46 -9.03 -8.23
CA VAL A 179 2.54 -9.32 -6.79
C VAL A 179 2.02 -8.10 -6.05
N ASN A 180 0.96 -8.27 -5.26
CA ASN A 180 0.25 -7.21 -4.57
C ASN A 180 0.50 -7.30 -3.07
N ALA A 181 1.29 -6.37 -2.51
CA ALA A 181 1.70 -6.40 -1.12
C ALA A 181 1.52 -5.04 -0.42
N HIS A 182 1.45 -5.07 0.91
CA HIS A 182 1.52 -3.85 1.71
C HIS A 182 2.81 -3.10 1.39
N TYR A 183 2.75 -1.76 1.28
CA TYR A 183 3.88 -0.95 0.81
C TYR A 183 5.15 -1.14 1.65
N SER A 184 5.04 -1.42 2.95
CA SER A 184 6.18 -1.68 3.84
C SER A 184 6.96 -2.96 3.51
N TYR A 185 6.41 -3.83 2.67
CA TYR A 185 7.11 -5.02 2.19
C TYR A 185 8.17 -4.68 1.14
N TRP A 186 7.94 -3.62 0.36
CA TRP A 186 8.77 -3.27 -0.77
C TRP A 186 10.00 -2.45 -0.36
N ASP A 187 11.06 -2.68 -1.07
CA ASP A 187 12.25 -1.86 -1.22
C ASP A 187 12.71 -1.97 -2.68
N ARG A 188 13.64 -1.13 -3.09
CA ARG A 188 14.13 -1.12 -4.49
C ARG A 188 14.63 -2.49 -4.94
N ALA A 189 15.40 -3.19 -4.09
CA ALA A 189 15.98 -4.48 -4.44
C ALA A 189 14.92 -5.56 -4.68
N LYS A 190 13.86 -5.58 -3.84
CA LYS A 190 12.73 -6.50 -4.03
C LYS A 190 11.94 -6.18 -5.29
N VAL A 191 11.68 -4.90 -5.59
CA VAL A 191 11.02 -4.48 -6.84
C VAL A 191 11.83 -4.96 -8.05
N GLU A 192 13.13 -4.69 -8.07
CA GLU A 192 14.03 -5.14 -9.15
C GLU A 192 14.06 -6.68 -9.28
N SER A 193 14.01 -7.40 -8.17
CA SER A 193 13.97 -8.87 -8.18
C SER A 193 12.67 -9.42 -8.78
N MET A 194 11.53 -8.78 -8.53
CA MET A 194 10.24 -9.15 -9.15
C MET A 194 10.25 -8.85 -10.65
N HIS A 195 10.73 -7.68 -11.05
CA HIS A 195 10.87 -7.31 -12.45
C HIS A 195 11.80 -8.28 -13.22
N ALA A 196 12.87 -8.77 -12.59
CA ALA A 196 13.74 -9.79 -13.17
C ALA A 196 13.05 -11.14 -13.44
N LEU A 197 11.92 -11.39 -12.77
CA LEU A 197 11.04 -12.54 -12.97
C LEU A 197 9.87 -12.25 -13.93
N ASP A 198 9.87 -11.09 -14.60
CA ASP A 198 8.76 -10.60 -15.44
C ASP A 198 7.43 -10.43 -14.68
N LEU A 199 7.53 -10.17 -13.38
CA LEU A 199 6.41 -9.87 -12.49
C LEU A 199 6.35 -8.37 -12.20
N LYS A 200 5.17 -7.78 -12.33
CA LYS A 200 4.92 -6.42 -11.87
C LYS A 200 4.60 -6.39 -10.38
N VAL A 201 4.74 -5.23 -9.78
CA VAL A 201 4.53 -5.05 -8.34
C VAL A 201 3.49 -3.96 -8.06
N SER A 202 2.65 -4.23 -7.07
CA SER A 202 1.64 -3.29 -6.57
C SER A 202 1.82 -3.06 -5.08
N ALA A 203 1.57 -1.83 -4.65
CA ALA A 203 1.65 -1.43 -3.25
C ALA A 203 0.31 -0.89 -2.74
N TRP A 204 -0.10 -1.32 -1.55
CA TRP A 204 -1.32 -0.89 -0.85
C TRP A 204 -1.07 -0.72 0.65
N THR A 205 -1.77 0.10 1.38
CA THR A 205 -2.51 1.27 0.94
C THR A 205 -1.61 2.48 1.18
N VAL A 206 -1.37 3.29 0.15
CA VAL A 206 -0.43 4.42 0.19
C VAL A 206 -1.23 5.70 0.14
N ASP A 207 -1.30 6.43 1.27
CA ASP A 207 -2.23 7.55 1.44
C ASP A 207 -1.55 8.90 1.66
N ASP A 208 -0.22 8.96 1.59
CA ASP A 208 0.55 10.18 1.77
C ASP A 208 1.52 10.45 0.61
N ALA A 209 1.73 11.72 0.32
CA ALA A 209 2.54 12.15 -0.81
C ALA A 209 4.01 11.71 -0.75
N PRO A 210 4.72 11.73 0.40
CA PRO A 210 6.07 11.21 0.52
C PRO A 210 6.20 9.76 0.09
N THR A 211 5.30 8.88 0.56
CA THR A 211 5.30 7.45 0.24
C THR A 211 4.88 7.20 -1.22
N MET A 212 3.96 8.01 -1.78
CA MET A 212 3.61 7.94 -3.20
C MET A 212 4.79 8.27 -4.10
N ARG A 213 5.58 9.31 -3.77
CA ARG A 213 6.80 9.66 -4.51
C ARG A 213 7.86 8.56 -4.41
N TRP A 214 8.04 7.99 -3.23
CA TRP A 214 8.92 6.86 -3.01
C TRP A 214 8.50 5.64 -3.85
N ALA A 215 7.24 5.25 -3.83
CA ALA A 215 6.73 4.13 -4.62
C ALA A 215 7.03 4.31 -6.12
N LYS A 216 6.78 5.52 -6.67
CA LYS A 216 7.14 5.87 -8.05
C LYS A 216 8.65 5.78 -8.28
N ALA A 217 9.49 6.27 -7.35
CA ALA A 217 10.94 6.32 -7.48
C ALA A 217 11.62 4.96 -7.40
N ILE A 218 11.08 4.01 -6.62
CA ILE A 218 11.63 2.64 -6.56
C ILE A 218 11.13 1.73 -7.67
N GLY A 219 10.15 2.18 -8.47
CA GLY A 219 9.65 1.45 -9.64
C GLY A 219 8.43 0.57 -9.37
N ILE A 220 7.62 0.88 -8.36
CA ILE A 220 6.31 0.24 -8.16
C ILE A 220 5.44 0.49 -9.41
N ASP A 221 4.82 -0.55 -9.95
CA ASP A 221 4.02 -0.48 -11.19
C ASP A 221 2.58 -0.04 -10.94
N SER A 222 2.09 -0.18 -9.72
CA SER A 222 0.72 0.19 -9.33
C SER A 222 0.64 0.59 -7.87
N VAL A 223 -0.14 1.62 -7.58
CA VAL A 223 -0.38 2.13 -6.21
C VAL A 223 -1.87 2.17 -5.93
N THR A 224 -2.28 1.50 -4.85
CA THR A 224 -3.64 1.53 -4.31
C THR A 224 -3.71 2.56 -3.20
N SER A 225 -4.67 3.50 -3.29
CA SER A 225 -4.81 4.61 -2.36
C SER A 225 -6.28 4.94 -2.07
N ASN A 226 -6.54 5.38 -0.82
CA ASN A 226 -7.78 6.05 -0.45
C ASN A 226 -7.80 7.52 -0.91
N GLN A 227 -6.62 8.10 -1.23
CA GLN A 227 -6.42 9.51 -1.56
C GLN A 227 -6.21 9.70 -3.08
N LEU A 228 -7.23 9.34 -3.88
CA LEU A 228 -7.11 9.31 -5.34
C LEU A 228 -6.69 10.67 -5.94
N ALA A 229 -7.25 11.77 -5.45
CA ALA A 229 -6.90 13.11 -5.94
C ALA A 229 -5.43 13.45 -5.63
N LEU A 230 -4.95 13.13 -4.42
CA LEU A 230 -3.54 13.32 -4.06
C LEU A 230 -2.62 12.44 -4.91
N LEU A 231 -3.02 11.19 -5.17
CA LEU A 231 -2.26 10.26 -6.01
C LEU A 231 -2.11 10.80 -7.44
N GLU A 232 -3.18 11.39 -7.99
CA GLU A 232 -3.17 12.04 -9.30
C GLU A 232 -2.19 13.21 -9.34
N ASP A 233 -2.29 14.12 -8.35
CA ASP A 233 -1.42 15.30 -8.25
C ASP A 233 0.05 14.90 -8.12
N VAL A 234 0.37 13.94 -7.26
CA VAL A 234 1.74 13.47 -7.03
C VAL A 234 2.33 12.79 -8.27
N PHE A 235 1.53 12.02 -9.01
CA PHE A 235 2.04 11.32 -10.19
C PHE A 235 2.14 12.22 -11.42
N ALA A 236 1.33 13.28 -11.49
CA ALA A 236 1.42 14.32 -12.51
C ALA A 236 2.58 15.29 -12.25
N ASP A 237 3.01 15.44 -10.98
CA ASP A 237 4.11 16.34 -10.61
C ASP A 237 5.44 15.83 -11.21
N SER A 238 5.98 16.63 -12.14
CA SER A 238 7.29 16.43 -12.76
C SER A 238 8.36 17.38 -12.21
N SER A 239 8.01 18.22 -11.22
CA SER A 239 8.95 19.18 -10.65
C SER A 239 10.01 18.44 -9.82
N ALA A 240 11.27 18.57 -10.21
CA ALA A 240 12.39 18.12 -9.41
C ALA A 240 12.42 18.91 -8.10
N ALA A 241 12.41 18.20 -6.96
CA ALA A 241 12.41 18.83 -5.64
C ALA A 241 13.83 19.26 -5.26
N ASP A 242 14.38 20.26 -5.94
CA ASP A 242 15.77 20.74 -5.76
C ASP A 242 15.93 21.87 -4.74
N SER A 243 14.84 22.40 -4.19
CA SER A 243 14.91 23.47 -3.20
C SER A 243 14.53 22.97 -1.81
N LEU A 244 15.19 23.51 -0.79
CA LEU A 244 14.83 23.29 0.60
C LEU A 244 13.38 23.77 0.84
N ASN A 245 12.43 22.82 0.83
CA ASN A 245 11.02 23.05 1.11
C ASN A 245 10.70 22.48 2.48
N LEU A 246 10.56 23.35 3.49
CA LEU A 246 10.36 22.96 4.89
C LEU A 246 8.98 22.33 5.13
N GLU A 247 7.95 22.72 4.39
CA GLU A 247 6.64 22.10 4.48
C GLU A 247 6.70 20.64 4.02
N ARG A 248 7.26 20.41 2.82
CA ARG A 248 7.51 19.05 2.30
C ARG A 248 8.44 18.24 3.20
N ALA A 249 9.48 18.87 3.79
CA ALA A 249 10.37 18.20 4.73
C ALA A 249 9.65 17.78 6.02
N SER A 250 8.72 18.61 6.50
CA SER A 250 7.88 18.28 7.64
C SER A 250 6.92 17.12 7.35
N GLU A 251 6.30 17.10 6.16
CA GLU A 251 5.46 15.98 5.72
C GLU A 251 6.25 14.67 5.65
N VAL A 252 7.45 14.70 5.06
CA VAL A 252 8.35 13.53 4.98
C VAL A 252 8.73 13.05 6.38
N ALA A 253 9.10 13.95 7.29
CA ALA A 253 9.47 13.57 8.65
C ALA A 253 8.30 12.94 9.42
N GLN A 254 7.09 13.48 9.26
CA GLN A 254 5.87 12.93 9.89
C GLN A 254 5.48 11.57 9.32
N SER A 255 5.50 11.42 8.00
CA SER A 255 5.23 10.15 7.32
C SER A 255 6.18 9.06 7.78
N LEU A 256 7.50 9.35 7.77
CA LEU A 256 8.53 8.40 8.21
C LEU A 256 8.42 8.04 9.69
N ALA A 257 8.11 9.00 10.57
CA ALA A 257 7.90 8.73 11.99
C ALA A 257 6.68 7.81 12.21
N ALA A 258 5.57 8.09 11.52
CA ALA A 258 4.37 7.24 11.60
C ALA A 258 4.64 5.82 11.07
N TRP A 259 5.39 5.70 9.97
CA TRP A 259 5.78 4.41 9.42
C TRP A 259 6.72 3.65 10.37
N ALA A 260 7.75 4.31 10.93
CA ALA A 260 8.67 3.69 11.89
C ALA A 260 7.95 3.20 13.15
N LEU A 261 6.95 3.96 13.65
CA LEU A 261 6.08 3.52 14.74
C LEU A 261 5.40 2.19 14.41
N MET A 262 4.77 2.11 13.25
CA MET A 262 4.08 0.90 12.78
C MET A 262 5.06 -0.29 12.72
N ILE A 263 6.23 -0.10 12.15
CA ILE A 263 7.25 -1.16 12.03
C ILE A 263 7.72 -1.63 13.40
N CYS A 264 8.06 -0.71 14.32
CA CYS A 264 8.48 -1.07 15.69
C CYS A 264 7.41 -1.85 16.46
N GLN A 265 6.13 -1.60 16.19
CA GLN A 265 5.01 -2.32 16.81
C GLN A 265 4.74 -3.69 16.16
N MET A 266 4.96 -3.81 14.85
CA MET A 266 4.66 -5.03 14.09
C MET A 266 5.82 -6.04 14.11
N MET A 267 7.07 -5.56 14.06
CA MET A 267 8.24 -6.42 13.95
C MET A 267 8.82 -6.78 15.31
N THR A 268 9.29 -8.01 15.41
CA THR A 268 10.17 -8.43 16.50
C THR A 268 11.62 -8.07 16.15
N PRO A 269 12.54 -7.94 17.15
CA PRO A 269 13.94 -7.58 16.89
C PRO A 269 14.68 -8.40 15.83
N GLY A 270 14.19 -9.61 15.52
CA GLY A 270 14.81 -10.48 14.52
C GLY A 270 16.21 -10.90 14.93
N LYS A 271 17.13 -10.96 13.96
CA LYS A 271 18.54 -11.28 14.22
C LYS A 271 19.24 -10.09 14.85
N ILE A 272 19.89 -10.33 15.98
CA ILE A 272 20.66 -9.33 16.73
C ILE A 272 22.15 -9.50 16.41
N SER A 273 22.83 -8.43 16.07
CA SER A 273 24.26 -8.36 15.81
C SER A 273 24.94 -7.38 16.77
N ILE A 274 26.26 -7.50 16.93
CA ILE A 274 27.07 -6.64 17.80
C ILE A 274 27.94 -5.77 16.89
N LYS A 275 27.88 -4.44 17.04
CA LYS A 275 28.71 -3.49 16.28
C LYS A 275 30.16 -3.46 16.78
N VAL A 276 30.39 -2.85 17.93
CA VAL A 276 31.71 -2.60 18.48
C VAL A 276 31.98 -3.39 19.77
N ASN A 277 30.97 -3.49 20.64
CA ASN A 277 31.06 -4.22 21.91
C ASN A 277 29.69 -4.80 22.28
N ALA A 278 29.66 -5.65 23.33
CA ALA A 278 28.45 -6.36 23.74
C ALA A 278 27.25 -5.49 24.14
N ALA A 279 27.45 -4.20 24.35
CA ALA A 279 26.39 -3.22 24.63
C ALA A 279 25.96 -2.42 23.40
N ASP A 280 26.64 -2.59 22.27
CA ASP A 280 26.38 -1.88 21.01
C ASP A 280 25.72 -2.85 20.04
N LEU A 281 24.41 -2.98 20.18
CA LEU A 281 23.58 -3.92 19.42
C LEU A 281 22.96 -3.22 18.20
N VAL A 282 22.75 -3.99 17.15
CA VAL A 282 21.91 -3.66 16.01
C VAL A 282 20.95 -4.81 15.73
N THR A 283 19.72 -4.50 15.44
CA THR A 283 18.72 -5.48 15.03
C THR A 283 18.41 -5.38 13.54
N GLU A 284 17.75 -6.38 12.98
CA GLU A 284 17.27 -6.31 11.60
C GLU A 284 16.26 -5.17 11.41
N VAL A 285 15.59 -4.75 12.47
CA VAL A 285 14.63 -3.63 12.44
C VAL A 285 15.34 -2.30 12.24
N ASP A 286 16.47 -2.07 12.92
CA ASP A 286 17.28 -0.84 12.76
C ASP A 286 17.69 -0.64 11.30
N THR A 287 18.30 -1.67 10.71
CA THR A 287 18.76 -1.62 9.31
C THR A 287 17.60 -1.50 8.33
N PHE A 288 16.49 -2.18 8.59
CA PHE A 288 15.29 -2.10 7.76
C PHE A 288 14.66 -0.70 7.78
N ILE A 289 14.55 -0.09 8.96
CA ILE A 289 14.02 1.27 9.11
C ILE A 289 14.94 2.27 8.41
N GLU A 290 16.24 2.25 8.67
CA GLU A 290 17.16 3.23 8.06
C GLU A 290 17.19 3.11 6.54
N GLN A 291 17.15 1.90 5.98
CA GLN A 291 17.12 1.72 4.53
C GLN A 291 15.89 2.37 3.91
N HIS A 292 14.70 2.12 4.47
CA HIS A 292 13.46 2.73 3.96
C HIS A 292 13.47 4.26 4.11
N VAL A 293 13.92 4.77 5.25
CA VAL A 293 14.07 6.21 5.50
C VAL A 293 14.92 6.86 4.41
N ARG A 294 16.07 6.26 4.07
CA ARG A 294 16.96 6.74 3.01
C ARG A 294 16.27 6.76 1.65
N GLU A 295 15.55 5.70 1.30
CA GLU A 295 14.85 5.61 0.02
C GLU A 295 13.76 6.69 -0.09
N VAL A 296 12.96 6.89 0.96
CA VAL A 296 11.90 7.92 0.98
C VAL A 296 12.49 9.33 0.93
N ILE A 297 13.55 9.61 1.69
CA ILE A 297 14.23 10.91 1.65
C ILE A 297 14.77 11.18 0.26
N LEU A 298 15.50 10.26 -0.35
CA LEU A 298 16.08 10.44 -1.68
C LEU A 298 15.02 10.59 -2.78
N ALA A 299 13.87 9.93 -2.64
CA ALA A 299 12.74 10.10 -3.56
C ALA A 299 12.09 11.49 -3.48
N ASN A 300 12.14 12.11 -2.31
CA ASN A 300 11.57 13.44 -2.06
C ASN A 300 12.59 14.58 -2.18
N PHE A 301 13.86 14.30 -1.89
CA PHE A 301 14.96 15.26 -1.85
C PHE A 301 16.26 14.59 -2.37
N PRO A 302 16.40 14.44 -3.71
CA PRO A 302 17.48 13.64 -4.31
C PRO A 302 18.89 14.19 -4.06
N HIS A 303 19.02 15.48 -3.68
CA HIS A 303 20.31 16.14 -3.45
C HIS A 303 20.59 16.44 -1.98
N HIS A 304 19.77 15.95 -1.03
CA HIS A 304 20.08 16.07 0.38
C HIS A 304 21.04 14.96 0.82
N ASN A 305 21.91 15.29 1.77
CA ASN A 305 22.74 14.31 2.45
C ASN A 305 21.92 13.54 3.50
N ILE A 306 22.36 12.32 3.80
CA ILE A 306 21.76 11.49 4.86
C ILE A 306 22.87 10.86 5.69
N VAL A 307 22.84 11.10 6.99
CA VAL A 307 23.73 10.50 7.98
C VAL A 307 22.89 9.66 8.93
N GLY A 308 23.13 8.37 8.92
CA GLY A 308 22.41 7.41 9.77
C GLY A 308 23.33 6.64 10.67
N GLU A 309 22.78 6.04 11.71
CA GLU A 309 23.51 5.26 12.69
C GLU A 309 24.05 3.96 12.09
N GLU A 310 23.28 3.30 11.20
CA GLU A 310 23.62 1.97 10.68
C GLU A 310 24.46 2.02 9.40
N PHE A 311 24.12 2.91 8.47
CA PHE A 311 24.81 3.02 7.18
C PHE A 311 25.74 4.23 7.09
N GLY A 312 25.87 5.05 8.16
CA GLY A 312 26.70 6.24 8.17
C GLY A 312 26.27 7.29 7.15
N GLY A 313 27.21 8.03 6.61
CA GLY A 313 27.00 9.06 5.60
C GLY A 313 27.96 10.21 5.77
N GLU A 314 27.97 11.12 4.79
CA GLU A 314 28.76 12.34 4.84
C GLU A 314 27.84 13.56 4.98
N SER A 315 28.31 14.59 5.65
CA SER A 315 27.65 15.89 5.77
C SER A 315 28.61 17.02 5.54
N ASP A 316 28.10 18.13 5.02
CA ASP A 316 28.83 19.38 4.91
C ASP A 316 27.99 20.53 5.51
N LEU A 317 28.56 21.75 5.52
CA LEU A 317 27.91 22.91 6.15
C LEU A 317 26.85 23.58 5.27
N LEU A 318 26.75 23.23 4.00
CA LEU A 318 25.91 23.91 3.02
C LEU A 318 24.73 23.06 2.53
N THR A 319 24.95 21.76 2.40
CA THR A 319 23.95 20.83 1.89
C THR A 319 22.97 20.43 3.01
N PRO A 320 21.65 20.54 2.79
CA PRO A 320 20.68 20.04 3.74
C PRO A 320 20.94 18.56 4.04
N THR A 321 21.06 18.22 5.31
CA THR A 321 21.44 16.88 5.78
C THR A 321 20.41 16.32 6.73
N TRP A 322 19.93 15.12 6.44
CA TRP A 322 19.06 14.35 7.34
C TRP A 322 19.91 13.48 8.26
N TYR A 323 19.58 13.52 9.53
CA TYR A 323 20.19 12.68 10.56
C TYR A 323 19.13 11.71 11.04
N VAL A 324 19.41 10.41 10.99
CA VAL A 324 18.48 9.36 11.38
C VAL A 324 19.09 8.42 12.41
N ASP A 325 18.33 8.18 13.47
CA ASP A 325 18.53 7.10 14.42
C ASP A 325 17.25 6.23 14.37
N PRO A 326 17.35 5.04 13.75
CA PRO A 326 16.18 4.20 13.49
C PRO A 326 15.55 3.63 14.77
N VAL A 327 16.37 3.25 15.75
CA VAL A 327 15.91 2.73 17.05
C VAL A 327 16.86 3.17 18.14
N ASP A 328 16.76 4.43 18.59
CA ASP A 328 17.47 4.89 19.79
C ASP A 328 17.08 4.02 20.98
N GLY A 329 18.08 3.41 21.61
CA GLY A 329 17.86 2.41 22.64
C GLY A 329 17.66 0.98 22.11
N THR A 330 18.39 0.58 21.08
CA THR A 330 18.34 -0.76 20.46
C THR A 330 18.42 -1.91 21.48
N THR A 331 19.26 -1.77 22.52
CA THR A 331 19.35 -2.76 23.61
C THR A 331 18.01 -2.92 24.35
N ASN A 332 17.31 -1.83 24.60
CA ASN A 332 15.99 -1.85 25.22
C ASN A 332 14.96 -2.49 24.29
N PHE A 333 14.98 -2.11 23.03
CA PHE A 333 14.10 -2.67 22.00
C PHE A 333 14.30 -4.19 21.89
N ALA A 334 15.56 -4.66 21.79
CA ALA A 334 15.90 -6.08 21.72
C ALA A 334 15.42 -6.89 22.94
N ASN A 335 15.40 -6.25 24.12
CA ASN A 335 14.92 -6.85 25.37
C ASN A 335 13.43 -6.56 25.66
N ARG A 336 12.70 -5.92 24.71
CA ARG A 336 11.30 -5.49 24.88
C ARG A 336 11.08 -4.60 26.11
N THR A 337 12.09 -3.80 26.45
CA THR A 337 11.98 -2.79 27.49
C THR A 337 11.39 -1.52 26.83
N PRO A 338 10.31 -0.92 27.40
CA PRO A 338 9.56 0.16 26.73
C PRO A 338 10.28 1.51 26.79
N TRP A 339 11.51 1.57 26.32
CA TRP A 339 12.42 2.73 26.32
C TRP A 339 13.28 2.71 25.06
N SER A 340 12.64 2.91 23.94
CA SER A 340 13.30 3.13 22.64
C SER A 340 12.50 4.15 21.84
N SER A 341 13.16 4.83 20.92
CA SER A 341 12.51 5.84 20.06
C SER A 341 13.11 5.80 18.65
N PHE A 342 12.33 6.25 17.66
CA PHE A 342 12.83 6.66 16.36
C PHE A 342 13.09 8.15 16.38
N SER A 343 14.19 8.60 15.78
CA SER A 343 14.54 10.02 15.69
C SER A 343 15.01 10.38 14.28
N LEU A 344 14.48 11.47 13.73
CA LEU A 344 14.81 12.01 12.43
C LEU A 344 14.91 13.53 12.50
N ALA A 345 15.98 14.12 11.94
CA ALA A 345 16.13 15.56 11.89
C ALA A 345 16.73 16.00 10.55
N LEU A 346 16.26 17.13 10.01
CA LEU A 346 16.87 17.86 8.91
C LEU A 346 17.61 19.08 9.44
N ALA A 347 18.86 19.27 9.05
CA ALA A 347 19.64 20.45 9.41
C ALA A 347 20.41 21.00 8.20
N VAL A 348 20.76 22.28 8.26
CA VAL A 348 21.77 22.90 7.38
C VAL A 348 22.91 23.40 8.25
N GLY A 349 24.10 22.86 8.04
CA GLY A 349 25.22 23.08 8.93
C GLY A 349 24.92 22.59 10.35
N ARG A 350 24.78 23.54 11.29
CA ARG A 350 24.45 23.25 12.70
C ARG A 350 23.05 23.67 13.13
N GLU A 351 22.25 24.17 12.20
CA GLU A 351 20.90 24.67 12.48
C GLU A 351 19.86 23.59 12.14
N PRO A 352 19.17 23.01 13.15
CA PRO A 352 18.09 22.08 12.90
C PRO A 352 16.86 22.85 12.37
N LEU A 353 16.24 22.33 11.32
CA LEU A 353 15.09 22.94 10.64
C LEU A 353 13.79 22.17 10.81
N VAL A 354 13.87 20.84 10.79
CA VAL A 354 12.74 19.94 10.99
C VAL A 354 13.22 18.79 11.86
N ALA A 355 12.38 18.33 12.79
CA ALA A 355 12.64 17.12 13.55
C ALA A 355 11.35 16.36 13.82
N ALA A 356 11.44 15.04 13.84
CA ALA A 356 10.39 14.14 14.28
C ALA A 356 11.00 13.07 15.18
N THR A 357 10.34 12.82 16.30
CA THR A 357 10.70 11.72 17.21
C THR A 357 9.42 11.02 17.62
N ILE A 358 9.46 9.69 17.68
CA ILE A 358 8.32 8.90 18.11
C ILE A 358 8.75 7.82 19.10
N ASP A 359 7.93 7.62 20.13
CA ASP A 359 8.08 6.56 21.13
C ASP A 359 7.07 5.45 20.84
N PRO A 360 7.50 4.26 20.37
CA PRO A 360 6.58 3.17 19.98
C PRO A 360 5.85 2.51 21.17
N TRP A 361 6.20 2.87 22.39
CA TRP A 361 5.66 2.30 23.63
C TRP A 361 4.61 3.19 24.31
N ARG A 362 4.51 4.46 23.90
CA ARG A 362 3.63 5.46 24.51
C ARG A 362 2.80 6.15 23.43
N ASN A 363 1.50 6.10 23.61
CA ASN A 363 0.52 6.83 22.80
C ASN A 363 0.44 8.30 23.21
#